data_eb75e2899cf38dc46b0e55135118782b
#
_entry.id   eb75e2899cf38dc46b0e55135118782b
#
_cell.length_a   1.000
_cell.length_b   1.000
_cell.length_c   1.000
_cell.angle_alpha   90.00
_cell.angle_beta   90.00
_cell.angle_gamma   90.00
#
_symmetry.space_group_name_H-M   'P 1'
#
loop_
_entity.id
_entity.type
_entity.pdbx_description
1 polymer ?
#
loop_
_entity_poly.entity_id
_entity_poly.type
_entity_poly.pdbx_seq_one_letter_code
_entity_poly.pdbx_strand_id
1 'polypeptide(L)'
;MLVYDAFGQEAARYDKIHLFSYEGQQERYDESELYVGGHKTVSFNYPLENGLDIHIGLAVCYDLRFPQLFRRQTGVDCFLLPAAFTTNTGKAHWEVLLRARAIENLSYVVAAAQAGRSSCGRAFWGHSCAVDPWGTVVGSLNGHETGVCFTDVDPAFLRQVRALLPALNNRVKYE
;
A
#
# COMPACT_ATOMS: atom_id res chain seq x y z
N MET A 1 6.33 3.15 9.83
CA MET A 1 4.87 3.06 10.03
C MET A 1 4.60 2.36 11.35
N LEU A 2 3.75 2.95 12.18
CA LEU A 2 3.32 2.35 13.44
C LEU A 2 1.83 2.05 13.34
N VAL A 3 1.41 0.92 13.89
CA VAL A 3 0.01 0.50 13.98
C VAL A 3 -0.32 0.36 15.46
N TYR A 4 -1.39 0.99 15.87
CA TYR A 4 -1.89 0.92 17.24
C TYR A 4 -3.27 0.27 17.25
N ASP A 5 -3.53 -0.53 18.26
CA ASP A 5 -4.84 -1.12 18.50
C ASP A 5 -5.83 -0.11 19.12
N ALA A 6 -7.05 -0.56 19.39
CA ALA A 6 -8.10 0.25 20.00
C ALA A 6 -7.78 0.72 21.43
N PHE A 7 -6.79 0.11 22.08
CA PHE A 7 -6.32 0.47 23.43
C PHE A 7 -5.07 1.35 23.41
N GLY A 8 -4.59 1.74 22.21
CA GLY A 8 -3.40 2.55 22.03
C GLY A 8 -2.08 1.77 22.23
N GLN A 9 -2.12 0.43 22.19
CA GLN A 9 -0.93 -0.40 22.24
C GLN A 9 -0.36 -0.60 20.83
N GLU A 10 0.97 -0.63 20.70
CA GLU A 10 1.62 -0.89 19.43
C GLU A 10 1.37 -2.35 18.98
N ALA A 11 0.54 -2.52 17.96
CA ALA A 11 0.21 -3.81 17.37
C ALA A 11 1.23 -4.24 16.31
N ALA A 12 1.82 -3.29 15.57
CA ALA A 12 2.85 -3.58 14.58
C ALA A 12 3.70 -2.34 14.28
N ARG A 13 4.96 -2.59 13.89
CA ARG A 13 5.90 -1.56 13.43
C ARG A 13 6.56 -2.02 12.13
N TYR A 14 6.54 -1.16 11.13
CA TYR A 14 7.23 -1.37 9.86
C TYR A 14 8.17 -0.20 9.57
N ASP A 15 9.44 -0.51 9.41
CA ASP A 15 10.46 0.43 8.96
C ASP A 15 10.59 0.28 7.43
N LYS A 16 10.33 1.38 6.69
CA LYS A 16 10.33 1.43 5.21
C LYS A 16 11.62 0.81 4.66
N ILE A 17 11.49 -0.18 3.77
CA ILE A 17 12.62 -0.90 3.20
C ILE A 17 13.26 -0.11 2.06
N HIS A 18 12.46 0.35 1.09
CA HIS A 18 12.98 1.02 -0.09
C HIS A 18 12.95 2.53 0.10
N LEU A 19 14.11 3.13 0.29
CA LEU A 19 14.25 4.58 0.41
C LEU A 19 14.11 5.23 -0.97
N PHE A 20 13.38 6.35 -1.01
CA PHE A 20 13.08 7.04 -2.26
C PHE A 20 14.30 7.78 -2.78
N SER A 21 14.66 7.50 -4.02
CA SER A 21 15.66 8.23 -4.79
C SER A 21 15.05 8.62 -6.14
N TYR A 22 15.23 9.87 -6.52
CA TYR A 22 14.79 10.43 -7.80
C TYR A 22 15.72 11.56 -8.23
N GLU A 23 16.17 11.50 -9.46
CA GLU A 23 16.99 12.54 -10.07
C GLU A 23 16.30 13.00 -11.36
N GLY A 24 15.62 14.15 -11.28
CA GLY A 24 14.96 14.81 -12.38
C GLY A 24 15.70 16.07 -12.79
N GLN A 25 15.26 16.72 -13.86
CA GLN A 25 15.92 17.94 -14.39
C GLN A 25 15.88 19.12 -13.40
N GLN A 26 14.86 19.19 -12.55
CA GLN A 26 14.65 20.34 -11.62
C GLN A 26 14.56 19.91 -10.15
N GLU A 27 14.50 18.62 -9.87
CA GLU A 27 14.29 18.09 -8.52
C GLU A 27 15.17 16.86 -8.29
N ARG A 28 15.86 16.84 -7.16
CA ARG A 28 16.60 15.68 -6.66
C ARG A 28 16.06 15.29 -5.29
N TYR A 29 15.83 14.00 -5.09
CA TYR A 29 15.46 13.42 -3.80
C TYR A 29 16.34 12.23 -3.52
N ASP A 30 16.85 12.14 -2.29
CA ASP A 30 17.56 10.97 -1.80
C ASP A 30 17.30 10.81 -0.30
N GLU A 31 16.39 9.90 0.03
CA GLU A 31 16.08 9.62 1.43
C GLU A 31 17.23 8.93 2.18
N SER A 32 18.17 8.30 1.47
CA SER A 32 19.31 7.62 2.10
C SER A 32 20.29 8.60 2.76
N GLU A 33 20.25 9.87 2.39
CA GLU A 33 21.03 10.92 3.05
C GLU A 33 20.53 11.22 4.49
N LEU A 34 19.27 10.90 4.79
CA LEU A 34 18.60 11.25 6.07
C LEU A 34 18.11 10.03 6.87
N TYR A 35 17.87 8.91 6.21
CA TYR A 35 17.23 7.75 6.83
C TYR A 35 17.99 6.46 6.53
N VAL A 36 17.83 5.50 7.44
CA VAL A 36 18.28 4.12 7.24
C VAL A 36 17.08 3.27 6.88
N GLY A 37 17.19 2.50 5.80
CA GLY A 37 16.13 1.59 5.36
C GLY A 37 15.95 0.41 6.31
N GLY A 38 14.69 -0.05 6.45
CA GLY A 38 14.38 -1.32 7.08
C GLY A 38 14.84 -2.52 6.22
N HIS A 39 14.68 -3.73 6.77
CA HIS A 39 15.10 -4.96 6.09
C HIS A 39 14.09 -6.11 6.26
N LYS A 40 12.98 -5.89 6.94
CA LYS A 40 11.96 -6.91 7.22
C LYS A 40 10.60 -6.46 6.70
N THR A 41 9.90 -7.36 6.00
CA THR A 41 8.48 -7.21 5.74
C THR A 41 7.69 -7.47 7.01
N VAL A 42 6.58 -6.76 7.20
CA VAL A 42 5.74 -6.87 8.39
C VAL A 42 4.30 -7.05 7.97
N SER A 43 3.65 -8.05 8.55
CA SER A 43 2.21 -8.28 8.47
C SER A 43 1.70 -8.72 9.85
N PHE A 44 0.41 -8.53 10.12
CA PHE A 44 -0.22 -8.88 11.38
C PHE A 44 -1.68 -9.26 11.16
N ASN A 45 -2.26 -10.00 12.09
CA ASN A 45 -3.69 -10.33 12.08
C ASN A 45 -4.47 -9.28 12.84
N TYR A 46 -5.55 -8.80 12.24
CA TYR A 46 -6.52 -7.91 12.86
C TYR A 46 -7.81 -8.69 13.14
N PRO A 47 -8.19 -8.85 14.41
CA PRO A 47 -9.39 -9.60 14.77
C PRO A 47 -10.65 -8.83 14.40
N LEU A 48 -11.63 -9.53 13.83
CA LEU A 48 -12.96 -9.03 13.55
C LEU A 48 -13.95 -9.45 14.66
N GLU A 49 -15.05 -8.71 14.81
CA GLU A 49 -16.09 -9.00 15.80
C GLU A 49 -16.74 -10.38 15.62
N ASN A 50 -16.74 -10.92 14.41
CA ASN A 50 -17.30 -12.23 14.09
C ASN A 50 -16.33 -13.41 14.35
N GLY A 51 -15.19 -13.16 15.01
CA GLY A 51 -14.18 -14.16 15.34
C GLY A 51 -13.28 -14.59 14.20
N LEU A 52 -13.36 -13.94 13.04
CA LEU A 52 -12.41 -14.08 11.94
C LEU A 52 -11.29 -13.06 12.08
N ASP A 53 -10.15 -13.33 11.46
CA ASP A 53 -9.06 -12.40 11.33
C ASP A 53 -8.92 -11.91 9.89
N ILE A 54 -8.48 -10.67 9.72
CA ILE A 54 -7.94 -10.16 8.45
C ILE A 54 -6.42 -10.05 8.59
N HIS A 55 -5.70 -10.67 7.67
CA HIS A 55 -4.25 -10.57 7.61
C HIS A 55 -3.84 -9.31 6.86
N ILE A 56 -3.21 -8.37 7.56
CA ILE A 56 -2.85 -7.05 7.07
C ILE A 56 -1.35 -6.99 6.80
N GLY A 57 -0.98 -6.58 5.59
CA GLY A 57 0.42 -6.33 5.19
C GLY A 57 0.74 -4.83 5.20
N LEU A 58 1.98 -4.49 5.54
CA LEU A 58 2.43 -3.11 5.62
C LEU A 58 3.44 -2.78 4.51
N ALA A 59 3.27 -1.59 3.91
CA ALA A 59 4.19 -1.00 2.96
C ALA A 59 4.14 0.53 3.08
N VAL A 60 5.18 1.25 2.65
CA VAL A 60 5.23 2.72 2.73
C VAL A 60 5.71 3.32 1.41
N CYS A 61 4.86 4.13 0.78
CA CYS A 61 5.21 5.02 -0.32
C CYS A 61 5.99 4.34 -1.46
N TYR A 62 7.31 4.54 -1.51
CA TYR A 62 8.19 4.03 -2.57
C TYR A 62 8.23 2.50 -2.66
N ASP A 63 7.90 1.79 -1.55
CA ASP A 63 7.74 0.33 -1.55
C ASP A 63 6.75 -0.15 -2.61
N LEU A 64 5.77 0.69 -2.99
CA LEU A 64 4.79 0.39 -4.03
C LEU A 64 5.43 -0.02 -5.38
N ARG A 65 6.67 0.41 -5.66
CA ARG A 65 7.38 0.08 -6.90
C ARG A 65 8.01 -1.30 -6.91
N PHE A 66 8.06 -1.98 -5.77
CA PHE A 66 8.79 -3.24 -5.58
C PHE A 66 7.82 -4.41 -5.35
N PRO A 67 7.38 -5.11 -6.42
CA PRO A 67 6.41 -6.20 -6.32
C PRO A 67 6.88 -7.33 -5.40
N GLN A 68 8.19 -7.55 -5.30
CA GLN A 68 8.78 -8.59 -4.47
C GLN A 68 8.46 -8.40 -2.97
N LEU A 69 8.34 -7.15 -2.49
CA LEU A 69 7.97 -6.84 -1.12
C LEU A 69 6.55 -7.38 -0.81
N PHE A 70 5.60 -7.15 -1.71
CA PHE A 70 4.23 -7.62 -1.58
C PHE A 70 4.15 -9.13 -1.71
N ARG A 71 4.87 -9.69 -2.67
CA ARG A 71 4.94 -11.14 -2.91
C ARG A 71 5.55 -11.93 -1.76
N ARG A 72 6.42 -11.34 -0.95
CA ARG A 72 6.97 -11.97 0.26
C ARG A 72 5.97 -12.08 1.39
N GLN A 73 4.98 -11.20 1.44
CA GLN A 73 3.92 -11.18 2.45
C GLN A 73 2.77 -12.10 1.99
N THR A 74 2.99 -13.40 2.04
CA THR A 74 2.02 -14.39 1.56
C THR A 74 0.77 -14.44 2.45
N GLY A 75 -0.40 -14.62 1.81
CA GLY A 75 -1.67 -14.76 2.52
C GLY A 75 -2.24 -13.45 3.07
N VAL A 76 -1.63 -12.31 2.75
CA VAL A 76 -2.17 -10.99 3.12
C VAL A 76 -3.50 -10.75 2.43
N ASP A 77 -4.48 -10.30 3.19
CA ASP A 77 -5.83 -9.97 2.72
C ASP A 77 -5.95 -8.52 2.30
N CYS A 78 -5.27 -7.63 3.03
CA CYS A 78 -5.29 -6.20 2.78
C CYS A 78 -3.91 -5.57 3.04
N PHE A 79 -3.38 -4.82 2.08
CA PHE A 79 -2.19 -4.00 2.26
C PHE A 79 -2.57 -2.58 2.65
N LEU A 80 -1.93 -2.05 3.71
CA LEU A 80 -1.99 -0.64 4.08
C LEU A 80 -0.74 0.10 3.60
N LEU A 81 -0.95 1.23 2.90
CA LEU A 81 0.12 1.96 2.24
C LEU A 81 -0.04 3.48 2.39
N PRO A 82 0.52 4.10 3.44
CA PRO A 82 0.66 5.55 3.50
C PRO A 82 1.72 6.04 2.53
N ALA A 83 1.48 7.17 1.86
CA ALA A 83 2.37 7.69 0.84
C ALA A 83 2.35 9.21 0.71
N ALA A 84 3.45 9.74 0.16
CA ALA A 84 3.59 11.13 -0.28
C ALA A 84 4.24 11.13 -1.68
N PHE A 85 3.50 10.65 -2.68
CA PHE A 85 3.97 10.62 -4.07
C PHE A 85 4.08 12.04 -4.63
N THR A 86 5.15 12.33 -5.35
CA THR A 86 5.26 13.60 -6.08
C THR A 86 4.22 13.67 -7.19
N THR A 87 3.79 14.87 -7.55
CA THR A 87 2.77 15.07 -8.60
C THR A 87 3.15 14.39 -9.92
N ASN A 88 4.42 14.52 -10.34
CA ASN A 88 4.88 13.97 -11.62
C ASN A 88 4.78 12.44 -11.66
N THR A 89 5.32 11.77 -10.66
CA THR A 89 5.30 10.32 -10.60
C THR A 89 3.93 9.78 -10.20
N GLY A 90 3.18 10.53 -9.39
CA GLY A 90 1.85 10.16 -8.94
C GLY A 90 0.86 10.10 -10.11
N LYS A 91 0.82 11.15 -10.93
CA LYS A 91 -0.06 11.23 -12.10
C LYS A 91 0.11 10.03 -13.05
N ALA A 92 1.35 9.59 -13.25
CA ALA A 92 1.65 8.52 -14.20
C ALA A 92 1.58 7.11 -13.62
N HIS A 93 1.85 6.94 -12.33
CA HIS A 93 2.14 5.61 -11.78
C HIS A 93 1.24 5.20 -10.61
N TRP A 94 0.65 6.14 -9.85
CA TRP A 94 0.01 5.86 -8.57
C TRP A 94 -1.08 4.79 -8.67
N GLU A 95 -2.14 5.07 -9.41
CA GLU A 95 -3.29 4.17 -9.54
C GLU A 95 -2.90 2.86 -10.21
N VAL A 96 -2.13 2.92 -11.30
CA VAL A 96 -1.68 1.71 -12.02
C VAL A 96 -0.93 0.76 -11.11
N LEU A 97 -0.02 1.28 -10.28
CA LEU A 97 0.74 0.44 -9.35
C LEU A 97 -0.12 -0.12 -8.23
N LEU A 98 -1.04 0.65 -7.66
CA LEU A 98 -1.96 0.15 -6.62
C LEU A 98 -2.82 -1.00 -7.16
N ARG A 99 -3.39 -0.83 -8.34
CA ARG A 99 -4.18 -1.86 -9.02
C ARG A 99 -3.34 -3.10 -9.35
N ALA A 100 -2.11 -2.90 -9.82
CA ALA A 100 -1.19 -4.02 -10.08
C ALA A 100 -0.91 -4.81 -8.79
N ARG A 101 -0.65 -4.13 -7.65
CA ARG A 101 -0.41 -4.81 -6.35
C ARG A 101 -1.65 -5.57 -5.88
N ALA A 102 -2.85 -5.02 -6.06
CA ALA A 102 -4.09 -5.69 -5.70
C ALA A 102 -4.30 -6.96 -6.56
N ILE A 103 -4.21 -6.83 -7.86
CA ILE A 103 -4.46 -7.92 -8.83
C ILE A 103 -3.43 -9.05 -8.64
N GLU A 104 -2.15 -8.75 -8.63
CA GLU A 104 -1.11 -9.79 -8.58
C GLU A 104 -1.06 -10.55 -7.26
N ASN A 105 -1.49 -9.92 -6.15
CA ASN A 105 -1.51 -10.54 -4.82
C ASN A 105 -2.90 -11.05 -4.43
N LEU A 106 -3.93 -10.82 -5.24
CA LEU A 106 -5.34 -11.14 -4.96
C LEU A 106 -5.73 -10.65 -3.56
N SER A 107 -5.45 -9.36 -3.30
CA SER A 107 -5.59 -8.72 -1.99
C SER A 107 -6.17 -7.32 -2.16
N TYR A 108 -6.84 -6.81 -1.15
CA TYR A 108 -7.17 -5.38 -1.10
C TYR A 108 -5.89 -4.54 -0.95
N VAL A 109 -5.92 -3.32 -1.48
CA VAL A 109 -4.89 -2.30 -1.23
C VAL A 109 -5.58 -1.01 -0.81
N VAL A 110 -5.29 -0.54 0.40
CA VAL A 110 -5.81 0.71 0.95
C VAL A 110 -4.64 1.67 1.12
N ALA A 111 -4.67 2.75 0.34
CA ALA A 111 -3.57 3.70 0.27
C ALA A 111 -4.01 5.11 0.67
N ALA A 112 -3.42 5.63 1.75
CA ALA A 112 -3.60 7.00 2.19
C ALA A 112 -2.48 7.87 1.62
N ALA A 113 -2.83 8.85 0.79
CA ALA A 113 -1.87 9.68 0.08
C ALA A 113 -1.95 11.15 0.49
N GLN A 114 -0.82 11.72 0.83
CA GLN A 114 -0.70 13.15 1.12
C GLN A 114 -0.99 13.96 -0.13
N ALA A 115 -1.87 14.98 0.00
CA ALA A 115 -2.21 15.95 -1.03
C ALA A 115 -1.61 17.32 -0.71
N GLY A 116 -1.64 18.22 -1.71
CA GLY A 116 -1.24 19.62 -1.53
C GLY A 116 0.25 19.87 -1.64
N ARG A 117 0.74 20.86 -0.88
CA ARG A 117 2.16 21.27 -0.87
C ARG A 117 2.73 21.28 0.54
N SER A 118 3.99 20.83 0.68
CA SER A 118 4.74 20.99 1.92
C SER A 118 5.22 22.43 2.11
N SER A 119 5.69 22.75 3.32
CA SER A 119 6.30 24.05 3.65
C SER A 119 7.53 24.39 2.78
N CYS A 120 8.25 23.38 2.30
CA CYS A 120 9.38 23.56 1.37
C CYS A 120 8.93 23.60 -0.11
N GLY A 121 7.62 23.71 -0.41
CA GLY A 121 7.09 23.87 -1.76
C GLY A 121 6.90 22.59 -2.56
N ARG A 122 7.22 21.41 -2.00
CA ARG A 122 7.04 20.11 -2.67
C ARG A 122 5.56 19.82 -2.86
N ALA A 123 5.15 19.54 -4.10
CA ALA A 123 3.78 19.17 -4.44
C ALA A 123 3.58 17.66 -4.38
N PHE A 124 2.47 17.24 -3.75
CA PHE A 124 2.07 15.86 -3.63
C PHE A 124 0.83 15.56 -4.46
N TRP A 125 0.75 14.32 -4.94
CA TRP A 125 -0.29 13.89 -5.87
C TRP A 125 -1.65 13.73 -5.20
N GLY A 126 -1.70 13.29 -3.91
CA GLY A 126 -2.95 12.94 -3.25
C GLY A 126 -3.55 11.66 -3.83
N HIS A 127 -4.86 11.67 -4.11
CA HIS A 127 -5.60 10.55 -4.67
C HIS A 127 -5.53 9.30 -3.78
N SER A 128 -5.79 9.47 -2.47
CA SER A 128 -6.01 8.32 -1.57
C SER A 128 -7.00 7.36 -2.21
N CYS A 129 -6.71 6.06 -2.17
CA CYS A 129 -7.41 5.10 -3.00
C CYS A 129 -7.50 3.74 -2.32
N ALA A 130 -8.63 3.09 -2.47
CA ALA A 130 -8.83 1.69 -2.11
C ALA A 130 -9.12 0.86 -3.37
N VAL A 131 -8.44 -0.27 -3.50
CA VAL A 131 -8.54 -1.18 -4.64
C VAL A 131 -8.89 -2.57 -4.12
N ASP A 132 -9.86 -3.22 -4.76
CA ASP A 132 -10.27 -4.58 -4.43
C ASP A 132 -9.31 -5.64 -5.05
N PRO A 133 -9.45 -6.93 -4.68
CA PRO A 133 -8.61 -8.01 -5.22
C PRO A 133 -8.74 -8.23 -6.73
N TRP A 134 -9.81 -7.73 -7.36
CA TRP A 134 -10.00 -7.80 -8.82
C TRP A 134 -9.35 -6.63 -9.56
N GLY A 135 -8.86 -5.63 -8.82
CA GLY A 135 -8.23 -4.42 -9.36
C GLY A 135 -9.21 -3.27 -9.60
N THR A 136 -10.43 -3.36 -9.08
CA THR A 136 -11.41 -2.27 -9.14
C THR A 136 -11.09 -1.22 -8.09
N VAL A 137 -11.11 0.05 -8.45
CA VAL A 137 -11.08 1.15 -7.48
C VAL A 137 -12.44 1.23 -6.80
N VAL A 138 -12.50 0.87 -5.52
CA VAL A 138 -13.73 0.82 -4.72
C VAL A 138 -13.92 2.05 -3.83
N GLY A 139 -12.91 2.90 -3.72
CA GLY A 139 -12.97 4.16 -3.02
C GLY A 139 -11.80 5.06 -3.41
N SER A 140 -12.05 6.36 -3.55
CA SER A 140 -11.00 7.32 -3.86
C SER A 140 -11.32 8.73 -3.37
N LEU A 141 -10.27 9.52 -3.11
CA LEU A 141 -10.34 10.97 -2.92
C LEU A 141 -9.68 11.67 -4.11
N ASN A 142 -9.99 12.94 -4.30
CA ASN A 142 -9.29 13.76 -5.30
C ASN A 142 -7.89 14.16 -4.82
N GLY A 143 -7.11 14.82 -5.67
CA GLY A 143 -5.74 15.25 -5.37
C GLY A 143 -5.62 16.57 -4.61
N HIS A 144 -6.71 17.23 -4.27
CA HIS A 144 -6.70 18.62 -3.81
C HIS A 144 -7.31 18.81 -2.42
N GLU A 145 -8.15 17.89 -1.97
CA GLU A 145 -8.92 18.02 -0.75
C GLU A 145 -8.47 17.06 0.33
N THR A 146 -8.52 17.52 1.57
CA THR A 146 -8.42 16.65 2.74
C THR A 146 -9.78 16.02 2.97
N GLY A 147 -9.83 14.70 3.14
CA GLY A 147 -11.10 14.00 3.32
C GLY A 147 -10.92 12.60 3.89
N VAL A 148 -12.04 11.93 4.07
CA VAL A 148 -12.13 10.54 4.48
C VAL A 148 -12.91 9.77 3.42
N CYS A 149 -12.38 8.61 3.03
CA CYS A 149 -13.03 7.65 2.15
C CYS A 149 -13.18 6.34 2.91
N PHE A 150 -14.38 5.79 2.94
CA PHE A 150 -14.65 4.49 3.55
C PHE A 150 -14.70 3.43 2.46
N THR A 151 -14.22 2.25 2.79
CA THR A 151 -14.31 1.06 1.95
C THR A 151 -14.45 -0.17 2.83
N ASP A 152 -15.17 -1.17 2.31
CA ASP A 152 -15.29 -2.46 2.97
C ASP A 152 -14.20 -3.41 2.47
N VAL A 153 -13.61 -4.16 3.40
CA VAL A 153 -12.77 -5.32 3.08
C VAL A 153 -13.63 -6.55 3.29
N ASP A 154 -14.15 -7.11 2.21
CA ASP A 154 -15.04 -8.27 2.25
C ASP A 154 -14.25 -9.60 2.13
N PRO A 155 -14.14 -10.39 3.23
CA PRO A 155 -13.47 -11.67 3.20
C PRO A 155 -14.16 -12.72 2.31
N ALA A 156 -15.47 -12.59 2.06
CA ALA A 156 -16.19 -13.51 1.19
C ALA A 156 -15.82 -13.25 -0.28
N PHE A 157 -15.82 -12.01 -0.70
CA PHE A 157 -15.37 -11.61 -2.04
C PHE A 157 -13.89 -11.97 -2.28
N LEU A 158 -13.03 -11.75 -1.29
CA LEU A 158 -11.63 -12.14 -1.36
C LEU A 158 -11.46 -13.64 -1.62
N ARG A 159 -12.19 -14.50 -0.87
CA ARG A 159 -12.17 -15.96 -1.09
C ARG A 159 -12.68 -16.32 -2.47
N GLN A 160 -13.77 -15.68 -2.94
CA GLN A 160 -14.33 -15.92 -4.26
C GLN A 160 -13.31 -15.62 -5.37
N VAL A 161 -12.65 -14.44 -5.32
CA VAL A 161 -11.62 -14.04 -6.30
C VAL A 161 -10.47 -15.04 -6.32
N ARG A 162 -9.97 -15.45 -5.15
CA ARG A 162 -8.87 -16.41 -5.02
C ARG A 162 -9.24 -17.81 -5.52
N ALA A 163 -10.52 -18.21 -5.40
CA ALA A 163 -11.00 -19.47 -5.93
C ALA A 163 -11.17 -19.45 -7.46
N LEU A 164 -11.68 -18.34 -8.01
CA LEU A 164 -11.86 -18.16 -9.44
C LEU A 164 -10.52 -18.03 -10.20
N LEU A 165 -9.55 -17.35 -9.61
CA LEU A 165 -8.23 -17.10 -10.19
C LEU A 165 -7.12 -17.53 -9.22
N PRO A 166 -6.74 -18.82 -9.17
CA PRO A 166 -5.76 -19.32 -8.20
C PRO A 166 -4.32 -18.96 -8.56
N ALA A 167 -4.07 -17.73 -9.00
CA ALA A 167 -2.77 -17.26 -9.50
C ALA A 167 -1.65 -17.37 -8.46
N LEU A 168 -1.99 -17.28 -7.17
CA LEU A 168 -1.01 -17.43 -6.08
C LEU A 168 -0.53 -18.88 -5.95
N ASN A 169 -1.38 -19.87 -6.27
CA ASN A 169 -1.04 -21.28 -6.21
C ASN A 169 -0.30 -21.75 -7.48
N ASN A 170 -0.48 -21.04 -8.59
CA ASN A 170 0.13 -21.38 -9.88
C ASN A 170 1.56 -20.87 -10.04
N ARG A 171 2.14 -20.28 -8.97
CA ARG A 171 3.52 -19.80 -8.99
C ARG A 171 4.49 -20.96 -9.07
N VAL A 172 5.46 -20.85 -9.99
CA VAL A 172 6.59 -21.77 -10.13
C VAL A 172 7.88 -21.08 -9.72
N LYS A 173 8.88 -21.86 -9.33
CA LYS A 173 10.24 -21.34 -9.15
C LYS A 173 10.88 -21.23 -10.53
N TYR A 174 11.53 -20.12 -10.79
CA TYR A 174 12.37 -19.90 -11.96
C TYR A 174 13.83 -20.26 -11.58
N GLU A 175 14.54 -20.86 -12.49
CA GLU A 175 15.99 -21.10 -12.37
C GLU A 175 16.79 -19.84 -12.68
#